data_4b16b2cbca394281dcac41604e66cc4f
#
_entry.id   4b16b2cbca394281dcac41604e66cc4f
#
_cell.length_a   1.000
_cell.length_b   1.000
_cell.length_c   1.000
_cell.angle_alpha   90.00
_cell.angle_beta   90.00
_cell.angle_gamma   90.00
#
_symmetry.space_group_name_H-M   'P 1'
#
loop_
_entity.id
_entity.type
_entity.pdbx_description
1 polymer ?
#
loop_
_entity_poly.entity_id
_entity_poly.type
_entity_poly.pdbx_seq_one_letter_code
_entity_poly.pdbx_strand_id
1 'polypeptide(L)'
;MLIACILSLRTQDTTTGPAAERLFAVADTPATMLGLTPKRIETLIFPVGFYRTKARVILGICRDLLERFAGRVPDEIDDLLTLKGVGRKTANLVVTMGYDKPGICVDTHVHRISNRLGYVRTKTPEETEMALRAKLPKRYWIGYNDLLVSFGQNVCAPISPRCSVCPVRTLCRRVGVTTSR
;
A
#
# COMPACT_ATOMS: atom_id res chain seq x y z
N MET A 1 3.82 10.31 -5.96
CA MET A 1 3.41 9.31 -4.95
C MET A 1 2.28 8.40 -5.45
N LEU A 2 1.06 8.86 -5.69
CA LEU A 2 -0.11 8.02 -6.06
C LEU A 2 0.18 7.03 -7.21
N ILE A 3 0.72 7.51 -8.33
CA ILE A 3 1.03 6.65 -9.48
C ILE A 3 2.09 5.60 -9.14
N ALA A 4 3.11 5.95 -8.36
CA ALA A 4 4.11 4.97 -7.90
C ALA A 4 3.45 3.85 -7.04
N CYS A 5 2.48 4.20 -6.18
CA CYS A 5 1.71 3.21 -5.42
C CYS A 5 0.88 2.30 -6.35
N ILE A 6 0.29 2.82 -7.43
CA ILE A 6 -0.41 1.99 -8.42
C ILE A 6 0.57 1.03 -9.12
N LEU A 7 1.78 1.50 -9.45
CA LEU A 7 2.80 0.65 -10.06
C LEU A 7 3.25 -0.48 -9.14
N SER A 8 3.34 -0.25 -7.83
CA SER A 8 3.80 -1.24 -6.84
C SER A 8 2.78 -2.36 -6.57
N LEU A 9 1.51 -2.19 -6.91
CA LEU A 9 0.50 -3.22 -6.69
C LEU A 9 0.87 -4.53 -7.40
N ARG A 10 1.04 -5.62 -6.63
CA ARG A 10 1.45 -6.96 -7.15
C ARG A 10 2.74 -6.92 -7.98
N THR A 11 3.67 -6.07 -7.60
CA THR A 11 4.98 -5.91 -8.24
C THR A 11 6.03 -5.73 -7.15
N GLN A 12 7.20 -6.29 -7.35
CA GLN A 12 8.33 -6.13 -6.44
C GLN A 12 8.89 -4.69 -6.54
N ASP A 13 9.37 -4.16 -5.42
CA ASP A 13 9.89 -2.78 -5.35
C ASP A 13 11.11 -2.57 -6.26
N THR A 14 11.94 -3.60 -6.41
CA THR A 14 13.07 -3.61 -7.36
C THR A 14 12.67 -3.40 -8.82
N THR A 15 11.42 -3.73 -9.17
CA THR A 15 10.85 -3.50 -10.52
C THR A 15 10.10 -2.18 -10.58
N THR A 16 9.42 -1.80 -9.50
CA THR A 16 8.56 -0.61 -9.46
C THR A 16 9.37 0.68 -9.52
N GLY A 17 10.47 0.78 -8.78
CA GLY A 17 11.32 1.97 -8.73
C GLY A 17 11.79 2.41 -10.12
N PRO A 18 12.58 1.57 -10.83
CA PRO A 18 13.05 1.90 -12.18
C PRO A 18 11.95 2.18 -13.21
N ALA A 19 10.78 1.53 -13.06
CA ALA A 19 9.65 1.77 -13.95
C ALA A 19 8.99 3.14 -13.66
N ALA A 20 8.87 3.52 -12.41
CA ALA A 20 8.38 4.83 -12.01
C ALA A 20 9.31 5.95 -12.49
N GLU A 21 10.62 5.78 -12.32
CA GLU A 21 11.63 6.74 -12.80
C GLU A 21 11.53 6.96 -14.31
N ARG A 22 11.45 5.88 -15.12
CA ARG A 22 11.28 5.99 -16.57
C ARG A 22 9.99 6.73 -16.95
N LEU A 23 8.88 6.44 -16.26
CA LEU A 23 7.61 7.09 -16.54
C LEU A 23 7.67 8.57 -16.19
N PHE A 24 8.14 8.91 -14.99
CA PHE A 24 8.18 10.30 -14.52
C PHE A 24 9.23 11.15 -15.25
N ALA A 25 10.29 10.56 -15.79
CA ALA A 25 11.23 11.28 -16.65
C ALA A 25 10.58 11.77 -17.96
N VAL A 26 9.48 11.13 -18.40
CA VAL A 26 8.74 11.50 -19.63
C VAL A 26 7.51 12.33 -19.31
N ALA A 27 6.80 12.02 -18.21
CA ALA A 27 5.56 12.68 -17.81
C ALA A 27 5.43 12.63 -16.28
N ASP A 28 5.52 13.76 -15.60
CA ASP A 28 5.52 13.90 -14.14
C ASP A 28 4.25 14.56 -13.56
N THR A 29 3.40 15.10 -14.44
CA THR A 29 2.11 15.72 -14.07
C THR A 29 0.93 14.97 -14.68
N PRO A 30 -0.29 15.11 -14.13
CA PRO A 30 -1.49 14.54 -14.75
C PRO A 30 -1.71 15.00 -16.19
N ALA A 31 -1.41 16.25 -16.49
CA ALA A 31 -1.57 16.83 -17.83
C ALA A 31 -0.59 16.20 -18.84
N THR A 32 0.71 16.14 -18.49
CA THR A 32 1.73 15.54 -19.35
C THR A 32 1.50 14.04 -19.53
N MET A 33 1.00 13.35 -18.48
CA MET A 33 0.64 11.93 -18.52
C MET A 33 -0.48 11.65 -19.51
N LEU A 34 -1.51 12.50 -19.58
CA LEU A 34 -2.60 12.38 -20.56
C LEU A 34 -2.17 12.65 -22.00
N GLY A 35 -1.03 13.31 -22.21
CA GLY A 35 -0.42 13.44 -23.53
C GLY A 35 0.19 12.15 -24.07
N LEU A 36 0.34 11.11 -23.22
CA LEU A 36 0.88 9.82 -23.61
C LEU A 36 -0.23 8.86 -24.06
N THR A 37 0.06 8.06 -25.10
CA THR A 37 -0.82 6.94 -25.45
C THR A 37 -0.73 5.83 -24.40
N PRO A 38 -1.79 5.00 -24.21
CA PRO A 38 -1.72 3.82 -23.35
C PRO A 38 -0.52 2.92 -23.68
N LYS A 39 -0.22 2.74 -24.97
CA LYS A 39 0.88 1.93 -25.45
C LYS A 39 2.25 2.49 -25.03
N ARG A 40 2.40 3.81 -25.05
CA ARG A 40 3.63 4.46 -24.61
C ARG A 40 3.84 4.26 -23.11
N ILE A 41 2.79 4.41 -22.29
CA ILE A 41 2.86 4.13 -20.85
C ILE A 41 3.20 2.66 -20.61
N GLU A 42 2.54 1.72 -21.30
CA GLU A 42 2.86 0.28 -21.20
C GLU A 42 4.35 0.01 -21.40
N THR A 43 4.96 0.62 -22.43
CA THR A 43 6.40 0.47 -22.71
C THR A 43 7.27 1.02 -21.58
N LEU A 44 6.92 2.19 -21.05
CA LEU A 44 7.69 2.85 -19.98
C LEU A 44 7.65 2.08 -18.66
N ILE A 45 6.50 1.48 -18.33
CA ILE A 45 6.31 0.78 -17.06
C ILE A 45 6.61 -0.73 -17.14
N PHE A 46 6.91 -1.29 -18.32
CA PHE A 46 7.32 -2.70 -18.43
C PHE A 46 8.62 -2.94 -17.64
N PRO A 47 8.76 -4.04 -16.86
CA PRO A 47 7.90 -5.24 -16.74
C PRO A 47 7.00 -5.25 -15.48
N VAL A 48 6.44 -4.13 -15.07
CA VAL A 48 5.52 -4.06 -13.93
C VAL A 48 4.34 -5.02 -14.12
N GLY A 49 3.98 -5.74 -13.07
CA GLY A 49 2.84 -6.67 -13.10
C GLY A 49 1.55 -5.97 -13.53
N PHE A 50 0.80 -6.59 -14.44
CA PHE A 50 -0.44 -6.02 -15.01
C PHE A 50 -0.26 -4.66 -15.70
N TYR A 51 0.90 -4.40 -16.27
CA TYR A 51 1.28 -3.11 -16.85
C TYR A 51 0.26 -2.56 -17.86
N ARG A 52 -0.38 -3.42 -18.68
CA ARG A 52 -1.42 -2.99 -19.64
C ARG A 52 -2.66 -2.42 -18.97
N THR A 53 -3.12 -3.07 -17.90
CA THR A 53 -4.25 -2.57 -17.10
C THR A 53 -3.86 -1.31 -16.34
N LYS A 54 -2.67 -1.29 -15.75
CA LYS A 54 -2.15 -0.13 -15.03
C LYS A 54 -1.99 1.10 -15.91
N ALA A 55 -1.55 0.95 -17.16
CA ALA A 55 -1.48 2.07 -18.10
C ALA A 55 -2.83 2.76 -18.29
N ARG A 56 -3.92 2.00 -18.43
CA ARG A 56 -5.27 2.54 -18.56
C ARG A 56 -5.76 3.16 -17.24
N VAL A 57 -5.47 2.52 -16.12
CA VAL A 57 -5.81 3.03 -14.77
C VAL A 57 -5.12 4.36 -14.51
N ILE A 58 -3.82 4.48 -14.83
CA ILE A 58 -3.04 5.72 -14.68
C ILE A 58 -3.69 6.86 -15.48
N LEU A 59 -4.04 6.63 -16.75
CA LEU A 59 -4.70 7.65 -17.56
C LEU A 59 -6.08 8.04 -17.00
N GLY A 60 -6.85 7.07 -16.49
CA GLY A 60 -8.12 7.35 -15.81
C GLY A 60 -7.93 8.22 -14.58
N ILE A 61 -6.99 7.85 -13.71
CA ILE A 61 -6.65 8.65 -12.52
C ILE A 61 -6.22 10.07 -12.91
N CYS A 62 -5.35 10.24 -13.91
CA CYS A 62 -4.90 11.56 -14.34
C CYS A 62 -6.06 12.43 -14.86
N ARG A 63 -7.02 11.83 -15.56
CA ARG A 63 -8.23 12.54 -16.00
C ARG A 63 -9.07 12.99 -14.81
N ASP A 64 -9.38 12.06 -13.89
CA ASP A 64 -10.14 12.38 -12.68
C ASP A 64 -9.47 13.49 -11.86
N LEU A 65 -8.13 13.45 -11.75
CA LEU A 65 -7.37 14.49 -11.04
C LEU A 65 -7.53 15.87 -11.69
N LEU A 66 -7.49 15.97 -13.01
CA LEU A 66 -7.69 17.25 -13.71
C LEU A 66 -9.13 17.75 -13.62
N GLU A 67 -10.09 16.86 -13.83
CA GLU A 67 -11.52 17.23 -13.89
C GLU A 67 -12.11 17.56 -12.52
N ARG A 68 -11.68 16.86 -11.46
CA ARG A 68 -12.32 16.91 -10.13
C ARG A 68 -11.46 17.53 -9.04
N PHE A 69 -10.14 17.50 -9.19
CA PHE A 69 -9.20 17.87 -8.14
C PHE A 69 -8.18 18.92 -8.58
N ALA A 70 -8.47 19.67 -9.66
CA ALA A 70 -7.59 20.73 -10.20
C ALA A 70 -6.15 20.25 -10.44
N GLY A 71 -5.96 19.00 -10.87
CA GLY A 71 -4.67 18.39 -11.15
C GLY A 71 -3.87 17.97 -9.90
N ARG A 72 -4.44 18.08 -8.71
CA ARG A 72 -3.79 17.71 -7.44
C ARG A 72 -4.24 16.32 -6.98
N VAL A 73 -3.35 15.59 -6.35
CA VAL A 73 -3.72 14.35 -5.67
C VAL A 73 -4.48 14.71 -4.40
N PRO A 74 -5.68 14.15 -4.14
CA PRO A 74 -6.40 14.39 -2.90
C PRO A 74 -5.60 13.89 -1.68
N ASP A 75 -5.78 14.55 -0.55
CA ASP A 75 -5.14 14.23 0.72
C ASP A 75 -6.10 13.64 1.76
N GLU A 76 -7.34 13.34 1.34
CA GLU A 76 -8.36 12.63 2.12
C GLU A 76 -8.61 11.23 1.56
N ILE A 77 -8.76 10.24 2.47
CA ILE A 77 -8.92 8.83 2.08
C ILE A 77 -10.16 8.62 1.24
N ASP A 78 -11.29 9.26 1.61
CA ASP A 78 -12.57 9.07 0.92
C ASP A 78 -12.51 9.61 -0.52
N ASP A 79 -11.84 10.72 -0.75
CA ASP A 79 -11.61 11.27 -2.10
C ASP A 79 -10.72 10.34 -2.93
N LEU A 80 -9.64 9.83 -2.34
CA LEU A 80 -8.75 8.88 -3.01
C LEU A 80 -9.46 7.58 -3.39
N LEU A 81 -10.40 7.11 -2.57
CA LEU A 81 -11.19 5.89 -2.85
C LEU A 81 -12.17 6.08 -4.01
N THR A 82 -12.49 7.30 -4.41
CA THR A 82 -13.32 7.57 -5.59
C THR A 82 -12.56 7.35 -6.91
N LEU A 83 -11.22 7.34 -6.86
CA LEU A 83 -10.37 7.13 -8.03
C LEU A 83 -10.32 5.64 -8.40
N LYS A 84 -10.65 5.32 -9.65
CA LYS A 84 -10.68 3.92 -10.10
C LYS A 84 -9.31 3.25 -9.98
N GLY A 85 -9.26 2.14 -9.25
CA GLY A 85 -8.02 1.37 -9.04
C GLY A 85 -7.27 1.76 -7.77
N VAL A 86 -7.76 2.73 -7.02
CA VAL A 86 -7.25 3.12 -5.70
C VAL A 86 -8.07 2.40 -4.63
N GLY A 87 -7.43 1.49 -3.91
CA GLY A 87 -8.02 0.81 -2.75
C GLY A 87 -7.57 1.43 -1.43
N ARG A 88 -8.15 0.98 -0.31
CA ARG A 88 -7.86 1.51 1.03
C ARG A 88 -6.36 1.49 1.38
N LYS A 89 -5.64 0.42 1.03
CA LYS A 89 -4.19 0.34 1.26
C LYS A 89 -3.46 1.49 0.53
N THR A 90 -3.77 1.69 -0.75
CA THR A 90 -3.15 2.75 -1.56
C THR A 90 -3.52 4.13 -1.03
N ALA A 91 -4.79 4.36 -0.70
CA ALA A 91 -5.25 5.64 -0.15
C ALA A 91 -4.53 5.97 1.17
N ASN A 92 -4.45 5.02 2.11
CA ASN A 92 -3.70 5.21 3.36
C ASN A 92 -2.22 5.51 3.10
N LEU A 93 -1.58 4.80 2.16
CA LEU A 93 -0.17 5.02 1.84
C LEU A 93 0.07 6.41 1.24
N VAL A 94 -0.82 6.88 0.36
CA VAL A 94 -0.75 8.24 -0.20
C VAL A 94 -0.91 9.30 0.89
N VAL A 95 -1.88 9.13 1.78
CA VAL A 95 -2.16 10.07 2.87
C VAL A 95 -0.99 10.13 3.86
N THR A 96 -0.44 8.96 4.25
CA THR A 96 0.66 8.90 5.23
C THR A 96 1.99 9.37 4.65
N MET A 97 2.40 8.84 3.51
CA MET A 97 3.71 9.13 2.94
C MET A 97 3.75 10.39 2.06
N GLY A 98 2.60 10.79 1.49
CA GLY A 98 2.51 11.96 0.62
C GLY A 98 2.18 13.24 1.36
N TYR A 99 1.45 13.14 2.46
CA TYR A 99 0.91 14.31 3.18
C TYR A 99 1.21 14.30 4.68
N ASP A 100 1.93 13.30 5.18
CA ASP A 100 2.22 13.13 6.63
C ASP A 100 0.96 13.17 7.52
N LYS A 101 -0.18 12.76 6.95
CA LYS A 101 -1.46 12.68 7.66
C LYS A 101 -1.62 11.33 8.35
N PRO A 102 -2.33 11.26 9.49
CA PRO A 102 -2.57 10.00 10.20
C PRO A 102 -3.39 9.01 9.37
N GLY A 103 -2.78 7.90 9.00
CA GLY A 103 -3.41 6.78 8.30
C GLY A 103 -2.80 5.45 8.76
N ILE A 104 -3.52 4.36 8.59
CA ILE A 104 -3.03 3.01 8.88
C ILE A 104 -3.05 2.19 7.60
N CYS A 105 -1.87 1.99 7.00
CA CYS A 105 -1.74 1.12 5.85
C CYS A 105 -1.78 -0.34 6.30
N VAL A 106 -2.86 -1.06 6.01
CA VAL A 106 -3.00 -2.47 6.36
C VAL A 106 -2.75 -3.34 5.12
N ASP A 107 -1.62 -4.01 5.12
CA ASP A 107 -1.28 -5.05 4.17
C ASP A 107 -1.42 -6.46 4.76
N THR A 108 -0.97 -7.47 4.05
CA THR A 108 -1.01 -8.86 4.50
C THR A 108 -0.17 -9.10 5.75
N HIS A 109 0.92 -8.35 5.96
CA HIS A 109 1.75 -8.45 7.15
C HIS A 109 1.04 -7.85 8.36
N VAL A 110 0.56 -6.61 8.24
CA VAL A 110 -0.17 -5.93 9.30
C VAL A 110 -1.40 -6.72 9.73
N HIS A 111 -2.23 -7.15 8.76
CA HIS A 111 -3.41 -7.97 9.04
C HIS A 111 -3.06 -9.26 9.79
N ARG A 112 -2.10 -10.04 9.26
CA ARG A 112 -1.68 -11.31 9.85
C ARG A 112 -1.13 -11.14 11.25
N ILE A 113 -0.19 -10.21 11.42
CA ILE A 113 0.55 -10.07 12.68
C ILE A 113 -0.34 -9.51 13.79
N SER A 114 -1.15 -8.49 13.49
CA SER A 114 -2.09 -7.91 14.48
C SER A 114 -3.09 -8.95 15.01
N ASN A 115 -3.57 -9.85 14.12
CA ASN A 115 -4.42 -10.98 14.52
C ASN A 115 -3.64 -12.04 15.30
N ARG A 116 -2.42 -12.43 14.88
CA ARG A 116 -1.57 -13.41 15.59
C ARG A 116 -1.18 -12.95 16.99
N LEU A 117 -0.89 -11.67 17.16
CA LEU A 117 -0.66 -11.08 18.47
C LEU A 117 -1.91 -11.16 19.38
N GLY A 118 -3.10 -11.31 18.79
CA GLY A 118 -4.37 -11.20 19.48
C GLY A 118 -4.70 -9.76 19.86
N TYR A 119 -4.05 -8.79 19.20
CA TYR A 119 -4.32 -7.37 19.38
C TYR A 119 -5.66 -6.96 18.80
N VAL A 120 -6.00 -7.53 17.64
CA VAL A 120 -7.32 -7.45 17.00
C VAL A 120 -7.82 -8.86 16.64
N ARG A 121 -9.12 -8.99 16.32
CA ARG A 121 -9.74 -10.23 15.80
C ARG A 121 -10.62 -9.86 14.61
N THR A 122 -10.07 -10.01 13.40
CA THR A 122 -10.66 -9.52 12.16
C THR A 122 -10.45 -10.51 11.03
N LYS A 123 -11.32 -10.47 10.02
CA LYS A 123 -11.29 -11.39 8.87
C LYS A 123 -10.65 -10.77 7.64
N THR A 124 -10.75 -9.46 7.48
CA THR A 124 -10.23 -8.73 6.32
C THR A 124 -9.25 -7.63 6.70
N PRO A 125 -8.39 -7.17 5.79
CA PRO A 125 -7.52 -6.01 6.02
C PRO A 125 -8.30 -4.73 6.36
N GLU A 126 -9.47 -4.53 5.76
CA GLU A 126 -10.35 -3.38 6.01
C GLU A 126 -10.87 -3.39 7.43
N GLU A 127 -11.37 -4.54 7.91
CA GLU A 127 -11.78 -4.71 9.30
C GLU A 127 -10.61 -4.48 10.26
N THR A 128 -9.40 -4.93 9.89
CA THR A 128 -8.18 -4.71 10.68
C THR A 128 -7.85 -3.23 10.78
N GLU A 129 -7.95 -2.48 9.66
CA GLU A 129 -7.75 -1.03 9.67
C GLU A 129 -8.69 -0.35 10.66
N MET A 130 -9.99 -0.65 10.60
CA MET A 130 -10.99 -0.05 11.49
C MET A 130 -10.74 -0.41 12.97
N ALA A 131 -10.43 -1.69 13.24
CA ALA A 131 -10.12 -2.13 14.59
C ALA A 131 -8.83 -1.48 15.15
N LEU A 132 -7.82 -1.29 14.31
CA LEU A 132 -6.60 -0.58 14.69
C LEU A 132 -6.86 0.91 14.91
N ARG A 133 -7.65 1.57 14.07
CA ARG A 133 -8.03 2.98 14.26
C ARG A 133 -8.73 3.22 15.59
N ALA A 134 -9.57 2.26 16.03
CA ALA A 134 -10.28 2.34 17.30
C ALA A 134 -9.36 2.08 18.52
N LYS A 135 -8.26 1.34 18.35
CA LYS A 135 -7.48 0.81 19.48
C LYS A 135 -6.05 1.31 19.55
N LEU A 136 -5.39 1.47 18.39
CA LEU A 136 -3.98 1.86 18.33
C LEU A 136 -3.85 3.38 18.51
N PRO A 137 -3.02 3.88 19.44
CA PRO A 137 -2.79 5.31 19.58
C PRO A 137 -2.25 5.95 18.28
N LYS A 138 -2.80 7.12 17.91
CA LYS A 138 -2.52 7.80 16.62
C LYS A 138 -1.02 7.97 16.32
N ARG A 139 -0.20 8.22 17.34
CA ARG A 139 1.25 8.38 17.19
C ARG A 139 1.98 7.19 16.57
N TYR A 140 1.36 6.01 16.55
CA TYR A 140 1.94 4.80 15.97
C TYR A 140 1.42 4.46 14.57
N TRP A 141 0.40 5.18 14.06
CA TRP A 141 -0.31 4.80 12.86
C TRP A 141 0.60 4.74 11.62
N ILE A 142 1.36 5.80 11.38
CA ILE A 142 2.23 5.92 10.20
C ILE A 142 3.31 4.83 10.21
N GLY A 143 4.04 4.67 11.32
CA GLY A 143 5.14 3.71 11.40
C GLY A 143 4.72 2.24 11.57
N TYR A 144 3.43 1.97 11.82
CA TYR A 144 2.96 0.62 12.14
C TYR A 144 3.10 -0.36 10.96
N ASN A 145 2.88 0.12 9.73
CA ASN A 145 3.03 -0.70 8.53
C ASN A 145 4.50 -1.12 8.33
N ASP A 146 5.43 -0.18 8.30
CA ASP A 146 6.85 -0.44 8.04
C ASP A 146 7.44 -1.39 9.08
N LEU A 147 7.10 -1.15 10.36
CA LEU A 147 7.51 -2.03 11.45
C LEU A 147 7.01 -3.47 11.24
N LEU A 148 5.73 -3.65 10.93
CA LEU A 148 5.15 -4.98 10.78
C LEU A 148 5.49 -5.66 9.46
N VAL A 149 5.77 -4.92 8.39
CA VAL A 149 6.32 -5.47 7.14
C VAL A 149 7.70 -6.04 7.41
N SER A 150 8.62 -5.26 7.98
CA SER A 150 9.97 -5.72 8.34
C SER A 150 9.92 -6.92 9.30
N PHE A 151 9.11 -6.85 10.34
CA PHE A 151 8.93 -7.94 11.30
C PHE A 151 8.34 -9.20 10.64
N GLY A 152 7.39 -9.03 9.71
CA GLY A 152 6.74 -10.13 9.00
C GLY A 152 7.61 -10.81 7.97
N GLN A 153 8.58 -10.10 7.39
CA GLN A 153 9.56 -10.64 6.46
C GLN A 153 10.67 -11.43 7.21
N ASN A 154 11.12 -10.96 8.36
CA ASN A 154 12.28 -11.49 9.04
C ASN A 154 11.95 -12.48 10.18
N VAL A 155 10.85 -12.28 10.90
CA VAL A 155 10.51 -13.05 12.11
C VAL A 155 9.16 -13.75 11.98
N CYS A 156 8.09 -12.99 11.78
CA CYS A 156 6.72 -13.50 11.78
C CYS A 156 6.25 -13.90 10.38
N ALA A 157 6.97 -14.86 9.74
CA ALA A 157 6.65 -15.35 8.40
C ALA A 157 5.23 -15.95 8.32
N PRO A 158 4.59 -15.98 7.13
CA PRO A 158 3.28 -16.59 6.94
C PRO A 158 3.24 -18.06 7.39
N ILE A 159 4.22 -18.81 6.96
CA ILE A 159 4.39 -20.25 7.27
C ILE A 159 5.57 -20.40 8.21
N SER A 160 5.40 -21.19 9.29
CA SER A 160 6.44 -21.49 10.28
C SER A 160 7.22 -20.25 10.77
N PRO A 161 6.56 -19.30 11.47
CA PRO A 161 7.23 -18.11 12.02
C PRO A 161 8.32 -18.50 13.01
N ARG A 162 9.35 -17.67 13.16
CA ARG A 162 10.48 -17.87 14.05
C ARG A 162 10.12 -17.49 15.50
N CYS A 163 9.18 -18.24 16.10
CA CYS A 163 8.67 -17.91 17.44
C CYS A 163 9.71 -18.14 18.55
N SER A 164 10.70 -19.03 18.37
CA SER A 164 11.74 -19.30 19.36
C SER A 164 12.63 -18.09 19.64
N VAL A 165 12.90 -17.27 18.60
CA VAL A 165 13.74 -16.06 18.68
C VAL A 165 12.93 -14.76 18.61
N CYS A 166 11.61 -14.85 18.71
CA CYS A 166 10.73 -13.69 18.56
C CYS A 166 10.80 -12.78 19.80
N PRO A 167 11.16 -11.49 19.65
CA PRO A 167 11.32 -10.59 20.81
C PRO A 167 10.01 -10.29 21.55
N VAL A 168 8.85 -10.51 20.92
CA VAL A 168 7.53 -10.29 21.53
C VAL A 168 6.81 -11.62 21.87
N ARG A 169 7.54 -12.72 21.96
CA ARG A 169 6.98 -14.07 22.19
C ARG A 169 6.06 -14.13 23.43
N THR A 170 6.47 -13.52 24.51
CA THR A 170 5.76 -13.55 25.79
C THR A 170 4.44 -12.75 25.76
N LEU A 171 4.35 -11.75 24.86
CA LEU A 171 3.17 -10.91 24.68
C LEU A 171 2.24 -11.43 23.56
N CYS A 172 2.71 -12.40 22.77
CA CYS A 172 2.00 -12.89 21.60
C CYS A 172 1.09 -14.06 21.92
N ARG A 173 -0.20 -13.95 21.59
CA ARG A 173 -1.19 -15.04 21.76
C ARG A 173 -1.04 -16.14 20.71
N ARG A 174 -0.25 -15.94 19.67
CA ARG A 174 0.02 -16.91 18.58
C ARG A 174 -1.25 -17.43 17.90
N VAL A 175 -2.28 -16.58 17.75
CA VAL A 175 -3.56 -16.97 17.17
C VAL A 175 -3.33 -17.50 15.74
N GLY A 176 -3.84 -18.72 15.46
CA GLY A 176 -3.71 -19.38 14.15
C GLY A 176 -2.30 -19.84 13.79
N VAL A 177 -1.35 -19.89 14.73
CA VAL A 177 -0.01 -20.47 14.53
C VAL A 177 -0.03 -21.93 14.93
N THR A 178 -0.04 -22.82 13.95
CA THR A 178 -0.03 -24.27 14.16
C THR A 178 1.39 -24.85 14.23
N THR A 179 2.32 -24.27 13.47
CA THR A 179 3.72 -24.66 13.42
C THR A 179 4.61 -23.45 13.56
N SER A 180 5.74 -23.56 14.26
CA SER A 180 6.73 -22.49 14.41
C SER A 180 8.12 -23.06 14.63
N ARG A 181 9.15 -22.29 14.37
CA ARG A 181 10.58 -22.59 14.58
C ARG A 181 11.23 -21.49 15.44
#